data_36aec0b7e48e0c247e92a5969ee44124
#
_entry.id   36aec0b7e48e0c247e92a5969ee44124
#
_cell.length_a   1.000
_cell.length_b   1.000
_cell.length_c   1.000
_cell.angle_alpha   90.00
_cell.angle_beta   90.00
_cell.angle_gamma   90.00
#
_symmetry.space_group_name_H-M   'P 1'
#
loop_
_entity.id
_entity.type
_entity.pdbx_description
1 polymer ?
#
loop_
_entity_poly.entity_id
_entity_poly.type
_entity_poly.pdbx_seq_one_letter_code
_entity_poly.pdbx_strand_id
1 'polypeptide(L)'
;PLTGWLTVSISYDFDIPTVIFGLVSWPDIPGVGFLSNEIGYGIISNIHSKLAYVLFALLALHVAGALKHEFGPEEGVLKRMLPGLFGKTGKPAPPPHGFLVAFGAAIAVFALIAFVPKLFSAPAGPQANGGGAPEASDTSLQPNWAVDYDQSSIVFTFTHDGQTYEGSFGDWNADIEFYEDDLATSEVLVTVNTGSAETPKKLYNDSLKSAEWFGVSSFPEATVHLSGFEKTADGYTAEATVAIKENEVTVPFNFTLDEKGGATVMTGNTSLERKPLDLGQKSDASAAYVSEAVDIDVRVTASPDS
;
A
#
# COMPACT_ATOMS: atom_id res chain seq x y z
N PRO A 1 21.69 16.71 5.53
CA PRO A 1 20.90 17.14 6.72
C PRO A 1 19.92 18.27 6.40
N LEU A 2 20.38 19.39 5.80
CA LEU A 2 19.50 20.54 5.51
C LEU A 2 18.33 20.21 4.58
N THR A 3 18.57 19.43 3.53
CA THR A 3 17.50 19.03 2.60
C THR A 3 16.47 18.12 3.26
N GLY A 4 16.90 17.22 4.15
CA GLY A 4 15.98 16.39 4.92
C GLY A 4 15.13 17.23 5.89
N TRP A 5 15.75 18.18 6.60
CA TRP A 5 15.01 19.11 7.45
C TRP A 5 14.04 19.97 6.64
N LEU A 6 14.46 20.45 5.46
CA LEU A 6 13.58 21.19 4.56
C LEU A 6 12.41 20.32 4.09
N THR A 7 12.66 19.07 3.70
CA THR A 7 11.59 18.14 3.26
C THR A 7 10.53 17.96 4.36
N VAL A 8 10.96 17.79 5.60
CA VAL A 8 10.03 17.65 6.74
C VAL A 8 9.28 18.95 7.00
N SER A 9 9.99 20.10 7.00
CA SER A 9 9.39 21.42 7.27
C SER A 9 8.39 21.90 6.21
N ILE A 10 8.41 21.33 5.00
CA ILE A 10 7.49 21.67 3.91
C ILE A 10 6.50 20.55 3.62
N SER A 11 6.44 19.50 4.44
CA SER A 11 5.45 18.46 4.29
C SER A 11 4.06 19.05 4.53
N TYR A 12 3.31 19.22 3.46
CA TYR A 12 2.00 19.88 3.48
C TYR A 12 0.85 18.91 3.79
N ASP A 13 1.13 17.61 3.71
CA ASP A 13 0.15 16.54 3.79
C ASP A 13 0.22 15.77 5.12
N PHE A 14 1.15 16.15 5.99
CA PHE A 14 1.39 15.50 7.29
C PHE A 14 1.38 16.53 8.40
N ASP A 15 0.43 16.41 9.29
CA ASP A 15 0.45 17.10 10.58
C ASP A 15 1.14 16.21 11.63
N ILE A 16 2.25 15.58 11.22
CA ILE A 16 3.04 14.75 12.13
C ILE A 16 4.07 15.66 12.80
N PRO A 17 3.96 15.88 14.12
CA PRO A 17 4.96 16.68 14.82
C PRO A 17 6.33 16.01 14.67
N THR A 18 7.28 16.74 14.09
CA THR A 18 8.66 16.28 13.96
C THR A 18 9.28 16.24 15.35
N VAL A 19 9.46 15.03 15.88
CA VAL A 19 10.04 14.81 17.20
C VAL A 19 11.36 14.05 17.11
N ILE A 20 12.38 14.54 17.83
CA ILE A 20 13.65 13.85 17.97
C ILE A 20 13.54 12.85 19.12
N PHE A 21 13.79 11.57 18.83
CA PHE A 21 13.72 10.46 19.80
C PHE A 21 12.37 10.34 20.52
N GLY A 22 11.28 10.87 19.92
CA GLY A 22 9.97 10.89 20.57
C GLY A 22 9.85 11.84 21.77
N LEU A 23 10.84 12.69 22.04
CA LEU A 23 10.93 13.48 23.28
C LEU A 23 10.91 15.00 23.05
N VAL A 24 11.43 15.48 21.93
CA VAL A 24 11.61 16.92 21.69
C VAL A 24 11.07 17.29 20.32
N SER A 25 10.13 18.22 20.26
CA SER A 25 9.65 18.77 19.00
C SER A 25 10.79 19.49 18.28
N TRP A 26 11.03 19.12 17.01
CA TRP A 26 11.98 19.78 16.15
C TRP A 26 11.28 20.92 15.41
N PRO A 27 11.76 22.16 15.49
CA PRO A 27 11.08 23.28 14.85
C PRO A 27 11.20 23.20 13.33
N ASP A 28 10.17 23.63 12.63
CA ASP A 28 10.21 23.82 11.19
C ASP A 28 11.11 24.98 10.78
N ILE A 29 11.61 24.94 9.55
CA ILE A 29 12.40 26.05 8.99
C ILE A 29 11.45 27.24 8.77
N PRO A 30 11.69 28.39 9.42
CA PRO A 30 10.80 29.52 9.25
C PRO A 30 10.88 30.09 7.83
N GLY A 31 9.73 30.51 7.30
CA GLY A 31 9.64 31.21 6.01
C GLY A 31 9.61 30.31 4.76
N VAL A 32 9.57 28.97 4.91
CA VAL A 32 9.52 28.02 3.75
C VAL A 32 8.11 27.57 3.39
N GLY A 33 7.08 28.06 4.08
CA GLY A 33 5.69 27.65 3.87
C GLY A 33 5.17 27.82 2.43
N PHE A 34 5.78 28.71 1.63
CA PHE A 34 5.42 28.82 0.21
C PHE A 34 5.80 27.58 -0.63
N LEU A 35 6.68 26.71 -0.13
CA LEU A 35 7.05 25.42 -0.73
C LEU A 35 6.18 24.28 -0.20
N SER A 36 5.32 24.51 0.78
CA SER A 36 4.42 23.51 1.35
C SER A 36 3.21 23.29 0.43
N ASN A 37 3.49 22.70 -0.72
CA ASN A 37 2.53 22.29 -1.75
C ASN A 37 3.10 21.09 -2.50
N GLU A 38 2.26 20.39 -3.26
CA GLU A 38 2.63 19.16 -3.99
C GLU A 38 3.89 19.33 -4.86
N ILE A 39 3.97 20.42 -5.62
CA ILE A 39 5.10 20.70 -6.52
C ILE A 39 6.38 20.96 -5.71
N GLY A 40 6.31 21.83 -4.71
CA GLY A 40 7.47 22.18 -3.86
C GLY A 40 8.00 20.97 -3.10
N TYR A 41 7.12 20.23 -2.44
CA TYR A 41 7.49 19.00 -1.75
C TYR A 41 8.09 17.95 -2.70
N GLY A 42 7.47 17.71 -3.85
CA GLY A 42 7.95 16.75 -4.85
C GLY A 42 9.36 17.10 -5.38
N ILE A 43 9.64 18.38 -5.64
CA ILE A 43 10.97 18.83 -6.07
C ILE A 43 12.02 18.62 -4.96
N ILE A 44 11.75 19.06 -3.75
CA ILE A 44 12.71 18.99 -2.64
C ILE A 44 12.96 17.56 -2.20
N SER A 45 11.92 16.73 -2.11
CA SER A 45 12.03 15.29 -1.80
C SER A 45 12.85 14.55 -2.85
N ASN A 46 12.65 14.84 -4.14
CA ASN A 46 13.43 14.26 -5.23
C ASN A 46 14.91 14.67 -5.15
N ILE A 47 15.19 15.95 -4.88
CA ILE A 47 16.55 16.45 -4.67
C ILE A 47 17.20 15.75 -3.47
N HIS A 48 16.48 15.64 -2.35
CA HIS A 48 16.98 14.95 -1.15
C HIS A 48 17.35 13.50 -1.43
N SER A 49 16.49 12.77 -2.11
CA SER A 49 16.72 11.38 -2.49
C SER A 49 17.95 11.22 -3.41
N LYS A 50 18.09 12.08 -4.42
CA LYS A 50 19.25 12.06 -5.33
C LYS A 50 20.55 12.39 -4.60
N LEU A 51 20.53 13.37 -3.68
CA LEU A 51 21.70 13.69 -2.85
C LEU A 51 22.07 12.54 -1.92
N ALA A 52 21.11 11.79 -1.40
CA ALA A 52 21.38 10.60 -0.61
C ALA A 52 22.14 9.53 -1.45
N TYR A 53 21.69 9.26 -2.67
CA TYR A 53 22.40 8.34 -3.57
C TYR A 53 23.82 8.80 -3.89
N VAL A 54 24.03 10.11 -4.15
CA VAL A 54 25.37 10.68 -4.35
C VAL A 54 26.23 10.49 -3.11
N LEU A 55 25.68 10.74 -1.92
CA LEU A 55 26.38 10.53 -0.65
C LEU A 55 26.81 9.07 -0.46
N PHE A 56 25.93 8.12 -0.75
CA PHE A 56 26.24 6.68 -0.70
C PHE A 56 27.33 6.30 -1.70
N ALA A 57 27.30 6.84 -2.92
CA ALA A 57 28.34 6.62 -3.90
C ALA A 57 29.69 7.18 -3.45
N LEU A 58 29.71 8.39 -2.89
CA LEU A 58 30.93 9.00 -2.33
C LEU A 58 31.47 8.21 -1.14
N LEU A 59 30.57 7.72 -0.27
CA LEU A 59 30.96 6.87 0.86
C LEU A 59 31.58 5.56 0.37
N ALA A 60 30.97 4.92 -0.64
CA ALA A 60 31.52 3.70 -1.25
C ALA A 60 32.90 3.93 -1.86
N LEU A 61 33.08 5.06 -2.58
CA LEU A 61 34.37 5.46 -3.14
C LEU A 61 35.40 5.75 -2.03
N HIS A 62 34.99 6.40 -0.95
CA HIS A 62 35.87 6.68 0.19
C HIS A 62 36.35 5.38 0.85
N VAL A 63 35.43 4.44 1.11
CA VAL A 63 35.75 3.13 1.66
C VAL A 63 36.67 2.34 0.69
N ALA A 64 36.36 2.33 -0.60
CA ALA A 64 37.21 1.69 -1.62
C ALA A 64 38.61 2.32 -1.65
N GLY A 65 38.72 3.65 -1.54
CA GLY A 65 40.00 4.35 -1.45
C GLY A 65 40.78 3.97 -0.18
N ALA A 66 40.14 3.93 0.97
CA ALA A 66 40.76 3.50 2.22
C ALA A 66 41.28 2.06 2.15
N LEU A 67 40.47 1.15 1.59
CA LEU A 67 40.89 -0.24 1.35
C LEU A 67 42.03 -0.34 0.37
N LYS A 68 42.02 0.43 -0.72
CA LYS A 68 43.13 0.47 -1.68
C LYS A 68 44.46 0.88 -1.03
N HIS A 69 44.44 1.89 -0.15
CA HIS A 69 45.63 2.35 0.59
C HIS A 69 46.08 1.38 1.68
N GLU A 70 45.17 0.62 2.28
CA GLU A 70 45.53 -0.42 3.27
C GLU A 70 46.23 -1.62 2.63
N PHE A 71 45.81 -1.99 1.42
CA PHE A 71 46.38 -3.11 0.67
C PHE A 71 47.48 -2.66 -0.34
N GLY A 72 47.80 -1.37 -0.39
CA GLY A 72 48.84 -0.78 -1.19
C GLY A 72 50.17 -0.65 -0.44
N PRO A 73 51.22 -0.07 -1.07
CA PRO A 73 52.53 0.13 -0.44
C PRO A 73 52.53 1.14 0.72
N GLU A 74 51.46 1.90 0.93
CA GLU A 74 51.31 2.82 2.05
C GLU A 74 50.48 2.19 3.16
N GLU A 75 51.14 1.56 4.11
CA GLU A 75 50.48 0.83 5.23
C GLU A 75 49.84 1.72 6.28
N GLY A 76 48.67 1.31 6.78
CA GLY A 76 48.15 1.77 8.08
C GLY A 76 47.06 2.82 8.08
N VAL A 77 46.32 3.04 6.96
CA VAL A 77 45.21 3.99 6.89
C VAL A 77 44.02 3.47 7.73
N LEU A 78 43.71 2.20 7.65
CA LEU A 78 42.63 1.57 8.42
C LEU A 78 42.90 1.56 9.93
N LYS A 79 44.17 1.38 10.32
CA LYS A 79 44.62 1.45 11.71
C LYS A 79 44.45 2.85 12.31
N ARG A 80 44.56 3.90 11.49
CA ARG A 80 44.33 5.29 11.91
C ARG A 80 42.85 5.62 12.01
N MET A 81 42.02 4.99 11.18
CA MET A 81 40.55 5.20 11.18
C MET A 81 39.84 4.43 12.28
N LEU A 82 40.37 3.24 12.67
CA LEU A 82 39.76 2.36 13.68
C LEU A 82 40.81 1.87 14.70
N PRO A 83 41.34 2.77 15.54
CA PRO A 83 42.47 2.46 16.41
C PRO A 83 42.19 1.38 17.48
N GLY A 84 40.94 0.99 17.69
CA GLY A 84 40.54 -0.03 18.65
C GLY A 84 40.37 -1.45 18.10
N LEU A 85 40.27 -1.61 16.77
CA LEU A 85 39.98 -2.90 16.12
C LEU A 85 41.23 -3.67 15.69
N PHE A 86 42.34 -2.99 15.45
CA PHE A 86 43.56 -3.56 14.93
C PHE A 86 44.72 -3.39 15.91
N GLY A 87 44.96 -4.40 16.74
CA GLY A 87 46.08 -4.43 17.68
C GLY A 87 47.45 -4.26 16.99
N LYS A 88 48.44 -3.76 17.77
CA LYS A 88 49.85 -3.59 17.35
C LYS A 88 50.45 -4.90 16.84
N THR A 89 50.51 -5.09 15.54
CA THR A 89 51.34 -6.14 14.94
C THR A 89 52.01 -5.59 13.68
N GLY A 90 53.36 -5.41 13.76
CA GLY A 90 54.18 -5.27 12.59
C GLY A 90 54.21 -6.61 11.82
N LYS A 91 53.55 -6.65 10.67
CA LYS A 91 53.69 -7.74 9.69
C LYS A 91 53.93 -7.13 8.29
N PRO A 92 54.69 -7.84 7.44
CA PRO A 92 54.99 -7.39 6.08
C PRO A 92 53.72 -7.22 5.24
N ALA A 93 53.75 -6.26 4.30
CA ALA A 93 52.64 -5.92 3.42
C ALA A 93 52.04 -7.14 2.72
N PRO A 94 50.73 -7.29 2.68
CA PRO A 94 50.10 -8.33 1.89
C PRO A 94 50.32 -8.07 0.38
N PRO A 95 50.39 -9.14 -0.43
CA PRO A 95 50.57 -9.01 -1.86
C PRO A 95 49.42 -8.26 -2.53
N PRO A 96 49.62 -7.58 -3.67
CA PRO A 96 48.61 -6.74 -4.36
C PRO A 96 47.32 -7.48 -4.72
N HIS A 97 47.31 -8.80 -4.70
CA HIS A 97 46.10 -9.63 -4.90
C HIS A 97 45.06 -9.49 -3.80
N GLY A 98 45.45 -9.08 -2.57
CA GLY A 98 44.52 -8.87 -1.44
C GLY A 98 43.50 -7.75 -1.70
N PHE A 99 43.88 -6.73 -2.46
CA PHE A 99 42.93 -5.66 -2.83
C PHE A 99 41.80 -6.17 -3.74
N LEU A 100 42.12 -6.97 -4.74
CA LEU A 100 41.11 -7.54 -5.65
C LEU A 100 40.15 -8.48 -4.91
N VAL A 101 40.66 -9.24 -3.93
CA VAL A 101 39.86 -10.12 -3.08
C VAL A 101 38.94 -9.29 -2.17
N ALA A 102 39.48 -8.25 -1.51
CA ALA A 102 38.66 -7.40 -0.61
C ALA A 102 37.65 -6.56 -1.40
N PHE A 103 38.00 -6.07 -2.56
CA PHE A 103 37.11 -5.34 -3.47
C PHE A 103 36.00 -6.26 -4.01
N GLY A 104 36.39 -7.48 -4.43
CA GLY A 104 35.44 -8.52 -4.82
C GLY A 104 34.48 -8.92 -3.68
N ALA A 105 34.99 -9.05 -2.45
CA ALA A 105 34.18 -9.33 -1.26
C ALA A 105 33.21 -8.17 -0.95
N ALA A 106 33.67 -6.92 -1.05
CA ALA A 106 32.81 -5.75 -0.84
C ALA A 106 31.69 -5.65 -1.91
N ILE A 107 32.03 -5.92 -3.18
CA ILE A 107 31.03 -6.00 -4.26
C ILE A 107 30.06 -7.17 -4.00
N ALA A 108 30.56 -8.33 -3.57
CA ALA A 108 29.72 -9.48 -3.28
C ALA A 108 28.76 -9.21 -2.10
N VAL A 109 29.22 -8.55 -1.03
CA VAL A 109 28.38 -8.13 0.10
C VAL A 109 27.36 -7.08 -0.36
N PHE A 110 27.75 -6.12 -1.15
CA PHE A 110 26.84 -5.12 -1.73
C PHE A 110 25.80 -5.77 -2.66
N ALA A 111 26.23 -6.68 -3.53
CA ALA A 111 25.34 -7.44 -4.38
C ALA A 111 24.40 -8.33 -3.55
N LEU A 112 24.88 -8.94 -2.47
CA LEU A 112 24.08 -9.74 -1.56
C LEU A 112 23.01 -8.89 -0.89
N ILE A 113 23.36 -7.69 -0.40
CA ILE A 113 22.39 -6.75 0.20
C ILE A 113 21.42 -6.19 -0.85
N ALA A 114 21.89 -5.93 -2.08
CA ALA A 114 21.06 -5.36 -3.14
C ALA A 114 20.16 -6.39 -3.86
N PHE A 115 20.58 -7.67 -3.91
CA PHE A 115 19.90 -8.71 -4.70
C PHE A 115 19.24 -9.81 -3.85
N VAL A 116 19.61 -9.97 -2.58
CA VAL A 116 18.97 -10.95 -1.68
C VAL A 116 17.46 -10.74 -1.59
N PRO A 117 16.92 -9.52 -1.47
CA PRO A 117 15.46 -9.35 -1.50
C PRO A 117 14.82 -9.81 -2.83
N LYS A 118 15.55 -9.71 -3.95
CA LYS A 118 15.07 -10.19 -5.26
C LYS A 118 15.24 -11.71 -5.45
N LEU A 119 16.11 -12.35 -4.69
CA LEU A 119 16.29 -13.82 -4.71
C LEU A 119 15.26 -14.54 -3.82
N PHE A 120 14.66 -13.83 -2.87
CA PHE A 120 13.52 -14.31 -2.09
C PHE A 120 12.17 -13.85 -2.67
N SER A 121 12.16 -12.95 -3.66
CA SER A 121 11.04 -12.83 -4.57
C SER A 121 11.13 -14.04 -5.49
N ALA A 122 10.36 -15.07 -5.21
CA ALA A 122 10.23 -16.21 -6.12
C ALA A 122 9.95 -15.66 -7.52
N PRO A 123 10.65 -16.16 -8.57
CA PRO A 123 10.21 -15.89 -9.93
C PRO A 123 8.77 -16.38 -9.97
N ALA A 124 7.89 -15.57 -10.56
CA ALA A 124 6.55 -16.04 -10.91
C ALA A 124 6.76 -17.37 -11.64
N GLY A 125 6.54 -18.46 -10.94
CA GLY A 125 6.62 -19.80 -11.50
C GLY A 125 5.61 -19.87 -12.63
N PRO A 126 5.85 -20.73 -13.64
CA PRO A 126 4.82 -21.01 -14.63
C PRO A 126 3.56 -21.38 -13.85
N GLN A 127 2.44 -20.80 -14.22
CA GLN A 127 1.13 -21.12 -13.67
C GLN A 127 1.01 -22.62 -13.48
N ALA A 128 1.11 -23.06 -12.23
CA ALA A 128 0.67 -24.39 -11.88
C ALA A 128 -0.85 -24.34 -11.93
N ASN A 129 -1.39 -24.82 -13.03
CA ASN A 129 -2.75 -25.33 -13.05
C ASN A 129 -2.87 -26.34 -11.89
N GLY A 130 -3.78 -26.09 -10.98
CA GLY A 130 -4.28 -27.13 -10.09
C GLY A 130 -3.95 -26.94 -8.63
N GLY A 131 -4.81 -26.24 -7.94
CA GLY A 131 -4.97 -26.28 -6.49
C GLY A 131 -6.24 -25.50 -6.17
N GLY A 132 -7.37 -26.21 -6.03
CA GLY A 132 -8.73 -25.73 -5.91
C GLY A 132 -8.86 -24.41 -5.15
N ALA A 133 -9.21 -23.37 -5.88
CA ALA A 133 -10.21 -22.48 -5.38
C ALA A 133 -11.44 -23.37 -4.99
N PRO A 134 -12.17 -23.04 -3.92
CA PRO A 134 -13.48 -23.63 -3.76
C PRO A 134 -14.16 -23.49 -5.11
N GLU A 135 -14.69 -24.60 -5.62
CA GLU A 135 -15.48 -24.57 -6.85
C GLU A 135 -16.48 -23.44 -6.67
N ALA A 136 -16.21 -22.30 -7.31
CA ALA A 136 -17.26 -21.39 -7.66
C ALA A 136 -18.26 -22.30 -8.36
N SER A 137 -19.40 -22.51 -7.73
CA SER A 137 -20.53 -23.15 -8.34
C SER A 137 -20.66 -22.50 -9.70
N ASP A 138 -20.53 -23.27 -10.77
CA ASP A 138 -20.57 -22.81 -12.16
C ASP A 138 -22.03 -22.43 -12.51
N THR A 139 -22.62 -21.62 -11.67
CA THR A 139 -23.86 -20.91 -11.92
C THR A 139 -23.41 -19.59 -12.51
N SER A 140 -23.29 -19.55 -13.82
CA SER A 140 -23.09 -18.30 -14.54
C SER A 140 -24.26 -17.39 -14.18
N LEU A 141 -24.01 -16.36 -13.37
CA LEU A 141 -24.98 -15.29 -13.11
C LEU A 141 -25.56 -14.83 -14.45
N GLN A 142 -26.86 -14.66 -14.48
CA GLN A 142 -27.57 -14.07 -15.62
C GLN A 142 -28.03 -12.66 -15.21
N PRO A 143 -27.14 -11.66 -15.35
CA PRO A 143 -27.47 -10.29 -14.91
C PRO A 143 -28.77 -9.83 -15.58
N ASN A 144 -29.65 -9.31 -14.80
CA ASN A 144 -30.96 -8.80 -15.26
C ASN A 144 -31.14 -7.30 -14.98
N TRP A 145 -30.06 -6.64 -14.50
CA TRP A 145 -30.02 -5.21 -14.27
C TRP A 145 -28.78 -4.58 -14.92
N ALA A 146 -28.98 -3.48 -15.63
CA ALA A 146 -27.91 -2.67 -16.23
C ALA A 146 -27.58 -1.49 -15.32
N VAL A 147 -26.32 -1.40 -14.88
CA VAL A 147 -25.84 -0.35 -13.98
C VAL A 147 -25.47 0.92 -14.73
N ASP A 148 -25.94 2.06 -14.25
CA ASP A 148 -25.46 3.40 -14.65
C ASP A 148 -24.29 3.81 -13.74
N TYR A 149 -23.07 3.57 -14.19
CA TYR A 149 -21.86 3.85 -13.42
C TYR A 149 -21.62 5.35 -13.18
N ASP A 150 -22.14 6.25 -14.06
CA ASP A 150 -22.02 7.70 -13.89
C ASP A 150 -22.89 8.22 -12.71
N GLN A 151 -23.91 7.47 -12.34
CA GLN A 151 -24.80 7.77 -11.22
C GLN A 151 -24.62 6.82 -10.02
N SER A 152 -23.57 6.01 -10.05
CA SER A 152 -23.28 5.00 -9.04
C SER A 152 -21.94 5.27 -8.38
N SER A 153 -21.76 4.85 -7.12
CA SER A 153 -20.53 5.06 -6.36
C SER A 153 -20.33 4.02 -5.27
N ILE A 154 -19.08 3.69 -5.01
CA ILE A 154 -18.62 2.94 -3.83
C ILE A 154 -17.67 3.86 -3.08
N VAL A 155 -18.05 4.22 -1.86
CA VAL A 155 -17.33 5.15 -0.98
C VAL A 155 -16.90 4.41 0.27
N PHE A 156 -15.70 4.66 0.75
CA PHE A 156 -15.21 4.13 2.01
C PHE A 156 -14.78 5.26 2.94
N THR A 157 -15.09 5.11 4.22
CA THR A 157 -14.77 6.09 5.26
C THR A 157 -13.92 5.44 6.35
N PHE A 158 -12.82 6.09 6.72
CA PHE A 158 -11.91 5.64 7.76
C PHE A 158 -11.41 6.82 8.60
N THR A 159 -10.87 6.53 9.77
CA THR A 159 -10.25 7.54 10.62
C THR A 159 -8.73 7.32 10.65
N HIS A 160 -7.96 8.40 10.50
CA HIS A 160 -6.52 8.39 10.68
C HIS A 160 -6.12 9.53 11.61
N ASP A 161 -5.39 9.22 12.69
CA ASP A 161 -5.00 10.17 13.75
C ASP A 161 -6.19 10.99 14.30
N GLY A 162 -7.36 10.36 14.45
CA GLY A 162 -8.55 11.01 14.96
C GLY A 162 -9.29 11.91 13.96
N GLN A 163 -8.83 11.98 12.71
CA GLN A 163 -9.52 12.67 11.62
C GLN A 163 -10.18 11.68 10.67
N THR A 164 -11.40 12.00 10.26
CA THR A 164 -12.16 11.17 9.31
C THR A 164 -11.81 11.55 7.88
N TYR A 165 -11.56 10.54 7.06
CA TYR A 165 -11.29 10.65 5.63
C TYR A 165 -12.26 9.80 4.85
N GLU A 166 -12.64 10.28 3.69
CA GLU A 166 -13.47 9.60 2.73
C GLU A 166 -12.64 9.30 1.48
N GLY A 167 -12.83 8.12 0.91
CA GLY A 167 -12.28 7.74 -0.37
C GLY A 167 -13.31 7.01 -1.21
N SER A 168 -12.98 6.73 -2.47
CA SER A 168 -13.88 6.02 -3.39
C SER A 168 -13.10 5.07 -4.29
N PHE A 169 -13.83 4.11 -4.89
CA PHE A 169 -13.32 3.29 -5.96
C PHE A 169 -13.90 3.80 -7.29
N GLY A 170 -13.02 4.19 -8.21
CA GLY A 170 -13.40 4.76 -9.51
C GLY A 170 -13.60 3.73 -10.62
N ASP A 171 -13.18 2.48 -10.42
CA ASP A 171 -13.27 1.40 -11.43
C ASP A 171 -13.74 0.10 -10.78
N TRP A 172 -14.96 -0.30 -11.10
CA TRP A 172 -15.62 -1.49 -10.60
C TRP A 172 -16.71 -1.94 -11.56
N ASN A 173 -17.10 -3.22 -11.48
CA ASN A 173 -18.20 -3.82 -12.21
C ASN A 173 -19.13 -4.55 -11.26
N ALA A 174 -20.42 -4.57 -11.55
CA ALA A 174 -21.42 -5.36 -10.83
C ALA A 174 -22.29 -6.15 -11.79
N ASP A 175 -22.28 -7.46 -11.62
CA ASP A 175 -23.19 -8.39 -12.26
C ASP A 175 -24.35 -8.64 -11.29
N ILE A 176 -25.53 -8.11 -11.62
CA ILE A 176 -26.69 -8.08 -10.73
C ILE A 176 -27.76 -9.00 -11.28
N GLU A 177 -28.01 -10.11 -10.56
CA GLU A 177 -29.16 -10.96 -10.74
C GLU A 177 -30.05 -10.82 -9.50
N PHE A 178 -31.04 -9.92 -9.59
CA PHE A 178 -31.88 -9.59 -8.44
C PHE A 178 -33.37 -9.62 -8.81
N TYR A 179 -34.11 -10.39 -8.05
CA TYR A 179 -35.56 -10.60 -8.19
C TYR A 179 -36.27 -10.22 -6.89
N GLU A 180 -37.01 -9.11 -6.90
CA GLU A 180 -37.72 -8.65 -5.71
C GLU A 180 -38.76 -9.64 -5.22
N ASP A 181 -39.33 -10.42 -6.13
CA ASP A 181 -40.35 -11.46 -5.85
C ASP A 181 -39.72 -12.83 -5.48
N ASP A 182 -38.42 -13.01 -5.74
CA ASP A 182 -37.69 -14.26 -5.47
C ASP A 182 -36.26 -13.97 -4.96
N LEU A 183 -36.20 -13.46 -3.74
CA LEU A 183 -34.93 -13.10 -3.08
C LEU A 183 -33.99 -14.29 -2.87
N ALA A 184 -34.53 -15.52 -2.82
CA ALA A 184 -33.74 -16.72 -2.54
C ALA A 184 -32.85 -17.11 -3.73
N THR A 185 -33.19 -16.69 -4.94
CA THR A 185 -32.39 -16.93 -6.17
C THR A 185 -31.56 -15.72 -6.58
N SER A 186 -31.68 -14.61 -5.84
CA SER A 186 -30.94 -13.39 -6.14
C SER A 186 -29.49 -13.52 -5.71
N GLU A 187 -28.58 -13.11 -6.59
CA GLU A 187 -27.13 -13.06 -6.36
C GLU A 187 -26.54 -11.81 -7.03
N VAL A 188 -25.51 -11.22 -6.42
CA VAL A 188 -24.77 -10.09 -7.00
C VAL A 188 -23.29 -10.34 -6.84
N LEU A 189 -22.53 -10.18 -7.93
CA LEU A 189 -21.08 -10.22 -7.92
C LEU A 189 -20.54 -8.85 -8.29
N VAL A 190 -19.76 -8.26 -7.40
CA VAL A 190 -19.06 -7.00 -7.66
C VAL A 190 -17.57 -7.28 -7.74
N THR A 191 -16.93 -6.79 -8.80
CA THR A 191 -15.48 -6.82 -8.99
C THR A 191 -14.97 -5.38 -8.93
N VAL A 192 -14.03 -5.12 -8.04
CA VAL A 192 -13.47 -3.79 -7.79
C VAL A 192 -11.99 -3.80 -8.16
N ASN A 193 -11.57 -2.90 -9.05
CA ASN A 193 -10.16 -2.64 -9.30
C ASN A 193 -9.55 -1.94 -8.09
N THR A 194 -8.74 -2.65 -7.32
CA THR A 194 -8.12 -2.13 -6.08
C THR A 194 -7.17 -0.95 -6.35
N GLY A 195 -6.62 -0.85 -7.56
CA GLY A 195 -5.78 0.26 -7.99
C GLY A 195 -6.54 1.57 -8.22
N SER A 196 -7.88 1.52 -8.30
CA SER A 196 -8.75 2.68 -8.49
C SER A 196 -9.13 3.38 -7.18
N ALA A 197 -8.66 2.87 -6.03
CA ALA A 197 -8.90 3.48 -4.73
C ALA A 197 -8.27 4.88 -4.66
N GLU A 198 -9.10 5.89 -4.43
CA GLU A 198 -8.68 7.28 -4.31
C GLU A 198 -9.22 7.93 -3.04
N THR A 199 -8.38 8.76 -2.43
CA THR A 199 -8.70 9.64 -1.31
C THR A 199 -8.22 11.06 -1.63
N PRO A 200 -8.61 12.10 -0.89
CA PRO A 200 -8.08 13.44 -1.08
C PRO A 200 -6.55 13.56 -0.86
N LYS A 201 -5.92 12.54 -0.29
CA LYS A 201 -4.51 12.53 0.08
C LYS A 201 -3.71 11.59 -0.81
N LYS A 202 -2.88 12.15 -1.70
CA LYS A 202 -2.00 11.35 -2.59
C LYS A 202 -1.17 10.28 -1.85
N LEU A 203 -0.68 10.61 -0.65
CA LEU A 203 0.08 9.66 0.16
C LEU A 203 -0.73 8.42 0.51
N TYR A 204 -2.00 8.59 0.90
CA TYR A 204 -2.86 7.47 1.21
C TYR A 204 -3.13 6.64 -0.04
N ASN A 205 -3.32 7.27 -1.20
CA ASN A 205 -3.48 6.59 -2.48
C ASN A 205 -2.25 5.73 -2.83
N ASP A 206 -1.04 6.24 -2.60
CA ASP A 206 0.19 5.48 -2.79
C ASP A 206 0.32 4.33 -1.77
N SER A 207 -0.08 4.56 -0.52
CA SER A 207 -0.09 3.54 0.53
C SER A 207 -1.09 2.43 0.25
N LEU A 208 -2.32 2.77 -0.16
CA LEU A 208 -3.38 1.81 -0.49
C LEU A 208 -2.94 0.82 -1.58
N LYS A 209 -2.12 1.26 -2.54
CA LYS A 209 -1.58 0.41 -3.61
C LYS A 209 -0.46 -0.53 -3.16
N SER A 210 0.16 -0.27 -2.02
CA SER A 210 1.30 -1.05 -1.51
C SER A 210 0.91 -2.48 -1.12
N ALA A 211 1.92 -3.36 -1.03
CA ALA A 211 1.74 -4.76 -0.63
C ALA A 211 1.16 -4.93 0.80
N GLU A 212 1.30 -3.93 1.63
CA GLU A 212 0.75 -3.91 2.99
C GLU A 212 -0.77 -3.68 3.01
N TRP A 213 -1.27 -2.92 2.04
CA TRP A 213 -2.69 -2.64 1.89
C TRP A 213 -3.29 -3.55 0.82
N PHE A 214 -3.70 -3.02 -0.31
CA PHE A 214 -4.33 -3.84 -1.36
C PHE A 214 -3.35 -4.72 -2.14
N GLY A 215 -2.04 -4.35 -2.19
CA GLY A 215 -1.05 -5.11 -2.94
C GLY A 215 -1.35 -5.19 -4.43
N VAL A 216 -1.77 -4.09 -5.02
CA VAL A 216 -2.34 -3.97 -6.38
C VAL A 216 -1.53 -4.70 -7.45
N SER A 217 -0.20 -4.73 -7.33
CA SER A 217 0.67 -5.44 -8.29
C SER A 217 0.48 -6.96 -8.31
N SER A 218 -0.01 -7.55 -7.22
CA SER A 218 -0.26 -9.00 -7.09
C SER A 218 -1.74 -9.32 -7.01
N PHE A 219 -2.54 -8.39 -6.52
CA PHE A 219 -3.98 -8.52 -6.29
C PHE A 219 -4.69 -7.28 -6.86
N PRO A 220 -4.79 -7.18 -8.20
CA PRO A 220 -5.38 -6.01 -8.85
C PRO A 220 -6.87 -5.86 -8.58
N GLU A 221 -7.54 -6.94 -8.19
CA GLU A 221 -8.98 -6.99 -8.00
C GLU A 221 -9.35 -7.45 -6.59
N ALA A 222 -10.47 -6.95 -6.09
CA ALA A 222 -11.20 -7.45 -4.95
C ALA A 222 -12.62 -7.82 -5.42
N THR A 223 -13.23 -8.81 -4.76
CA THR A 223 -14.59 -9.25 -5.11
C THR A 223 -15.53 -9.17 -3.92
N VAL A 224 -16.77 -8.86 -4.19
CA VAL A 224 -17.87 -8.91 -3.22
C VAL A 224 -18.99 -9.75 -3.81
N HIS A 225 -19.32 -10.84 -3.13
CA HIS A 225 -20.46 -11.68 -3.47
C HIS A 225 -21.59 -11.43 -2.47
N LEU A 226 -22.74 -10.96 -2.95
CA LEU A 226 -23.93 -10.78 -2.12
C LEU A 226 -24.90 -11.92 -2.41
N SER A 227 -25.37 -12.55 -1.34
CA SER A 227 -26.34 -13.63 -1.36
C SER A 227 -27.23 -13.58 -0.10
N GLY A 228 -28.16 -14.50 0.03
CA GLY A 228 -29.02 -14.57 1.21
C GLY A 228 -29.85 -13.29 1.46
N PHE A 229 -30.42 -12.76 0.38
CA PHE A 229 -31.24 -11.57 0.44
C PHE A 229 -32.51 -11.79 1.24
N GLU A 230 -32.79 -10.87 2.16
CA GLU A 230 -34.01 -10.89 2.98
C GLU A 230 -34.66 -9.50 3.03
N LYS A 231 -36.00 -9.47 3.09
CA LYS A 231 -36.74 -8.23 3.26
C LYS A 231 -36.88 -7.91 4.75
N THR A 232 -36.57 -6.69 5.11
CA THR A 232 -36.66 -6.17 6.49
C THR A 232 -37.79 -5.14 6.62
N ALA A 233 -38.03 -4.61 7.83
CA ALA A 233 -39.01 -3.56 8.03
C ALA A 233 -38.66 -2.24 7.33
N ASP A 234 -37.36 -1.96 7.21
CA ASP A 234 -36.83 -0.69 6.69
C ASP A 234 -36.15 -0.82 5.31
N GLY A 235 -36.25 -1.97 4.65
CA GLY A 235 -35.61 -2.24 3.35
C GLY A 235 -35.22 -3.71 3.17
N TYR A 236 -33.98 -3.96 2.89
CA TYR A 236 -33.41 -5.28 2.61
C TYR A 236 -32.10 -5.49 3.36
N THR A 237 -31.75 -6.74 3.59
CA THR A 237 -30.41 -7.14 4.03
C THR A 237 -29.90 -8.29 3.16
N ALA A 238 -28.58 -8.43 3.04
CA ALA A 238 -27.90 -9.54 2.38
C ALA A 238 -26.62 -9.89 3.12
N GLU A 239 -26.09 -11.08 2.90
CA GLU A 239 -24.74 -11.45 3.30
C GLU A 239 -23.76 -11.03 2.20
N ALA A 240 -22.83 -10.13 2.55
CA ALA A 240 -21.77 -9.69 1.65
C ALA A 240 -20.46 -10.41 2.02
N THR A 241 -20.03 -11.32 1.19
CA THR A 241 -18.72 -11.98 1.30
C THR A 241 -17.70 -11.18 0.50
N VAL A 242 -16.78 -10.54 1.21
CA VAL A 242 -15.76 -9.64 0.67
C VAL A 242 -14.43 -10.36 0.66
N ALA A 243 -13.84 -10.53 -0.53
CA ALA A 243 -12.52 -11.12 -0.71
C ALA A 243 -11.52 -10.05 -1.16
N ILE A 244 -10.48 -9.84 -0.36
CA ILE A 244 -9.36 -8.92 -0.65
C ILE A 244 -8.06 -9.66 -0.44
N LYS A 245 -7.18 -9.66 -1.43
CA LYS A 245 -5.95 -10.47 -1.46
C LYS A 245 -6.29 -11.97 -1.31
N GLU A 246 -5.78 -12.61 -0.28
CA GLU A 246 -6.02 -14.03 0.03
C GLU A 246 -6.98 -14.21 1.22
N ASN A 247 -7.61 -13.12 1.68
CA ASN A 247 -8.47 -13.11 2.86
C ASN A 247 -9.91 -12.80 2.48
N GLU A 248 -10.83 -13.38 3.24
CA GLU A 248 -12.26 -13.26 3.03
C GLU A 248 -12.97 -13.00 4.35
N VAL A 249 -13.97 -12.15 4.31
CA VAL A 249 -14.89 -11.89 5.44
C VAL A 249 -16.32 -11.79 4.94
N THR A 250 -17.27 -12.26 5.74
CA THR A 250 -18.71 -12.10 5.47
C THR A 250 -19.30 -11.14 6.47
N VAL A 251 -20.00 -10.12 5.97
CA VAL A 251 -20.65 -9.08 6.77
C VAL A 251 -22.08 -8.84 6.29
N PRO A 252 -23.00 -8.39 7.15
CA PRO A 252 -24.32 -7.98 6.71
C PRO A 252 -24.24 -6.69 5.88
N PHE A 253 -24.98 -6.65 4.78
CA PHE A 253 -25.15 -5.48 3.94
C PHE A 253 -26.61 -5.05 3.97
N ASN A 254 -26.90 -3.86 4.49
CA ASN A 254 -28.26 -3.33 4.59
C ASN A 254 -28.48 -2.30 3.48
N PHE A 255 -29.63 -2.36 2.82
CA PHE A 255 -29.92 -1.45 1.71
C PHE A 255 -31.40 -1.16 1.53
N THR A 256 -31.69 -0.08 0.82
CA THR A 256 -33.02 0.33 0.38
C THR A 256 -33.06 0.45 -1.13
N LEU A 257 -34.25 0.33 -1.70
CA LEU A 257 -34.53 0.51 -3.13
C LEU A 257 -35.54 1.64 -3.29
N ASP A 258 -35.20 2.62 -4.13
CA ASP A 258 -36.06 3.75 -4.47
C ASP A 258 -36.25 3.84 -5.99
N GLU A 259 -37.47 3.78 -6.48
CA GLU A 259 -37.74 4.01 -7.89
C GLU A 259 -37.72 5.50 -8.23
N LYS A 260 -36.91 5.88 -9.23
CA LYS A 260 -36.82 7.26 -9.73
C LYS A 260 -36.71 7.28 -11.26
N GLY A 261 -37.76 7.81 -11.91
CA GLY A 261 -37.68 8.11 -13.35
C GLY A 261 -37.51 6.90 -14.28
N GLY A 262 -37.90 5.71 -13.84
CA GLY A 262 -37.77 4.45 -14.59
C GLY A 262 -36.47 3.68 -14.31
N ALA A 263 -35.63 4.18 -13.41
CA ALA A 263 -34.49 3.47 -12.84
C ALA A 263 -34.71 3.22 -11.36
N THR A 264 -34.10 2.19 -10.81
CA THR A 264 -34.07 1.89 -9.38
C THR A 264 -32.74 2.36 -8.80
N VAL A 265 -32.80 3.09 -7.70
CA VAL A 265 -31.64 3.53 -6.95
C VAL A 265 -31.53 2.68 -5.68
N MET A 266 -30.49 1.88 -5.60
CA MET A 266 -30.08 1.18 -4.38
C MET A 266 -29.18 2.10 -3.57
N THR A 267 -29.44 2.20 -2.27
CA THR A 267 -28.53 2.83 -1.31
C THR A 267 -28.31 1.86 -0.15
N GLY A 268 -27.06 1.52 0.09
CA GLY A 268 -26.71 0.52 1.11
C GLY A 268 -25.42 0.86 1.83
N ASN A 269 -25.23 0.24 2.99
CA ASN A 269 -24.03 0.40 3.80
C ASN A 269 -23.65 -0.88 4.54
N THR A 270 -22.37 -0.96 4.86
CA THR A 270 -21.79 -1.98 5.74
C THR A 270 -20.54 -1.43 6.40
N SER A 271 -19.98 -2.16 7.36
CA SER A 271 -18.69 -1.85 7.97
C SER A 271 -17.77 -3.07 7.92
N LEU A 272 -16.55 -2.87 7.48
CA LEU A 272 -15.52 -3.91 7.35
C LEU A 272 -14.42 -3.70 8.38
N GLU A 273 -14.00 -4.76 9.05
CA GLU A 273 -12.80 -4.73 9.86
C GLU A 273 -11.58 -5.03 8.98
N ARG A 274 -10.58 -4.14 8.98
CA ARG A 274 -9.38 -4.27 8.13
C ARG A 274 -8.42 -5.38 8.57
N LYS A 275 -8.42 -5.76 9.86
CA LYS A 275 -7.48 -6.77 10.41
C LYS A 275 -7.71 -8.17 9.84
N PRO A 276 -8.93 -8.71 9.81
CA PRO A 276 -9.17 -10.01 9.19
C PRO A 276 -8.77 -10.06 7.72
N LEU A 277 -8.80 -8.91 7.02
CA LEU A 277 -8.40 -8.77 5.62
C LEU A 277 -6.89 -8.52 5.42
N ASP A 278 -6.09 -8.58 6.48
CA ASP A 278 -4.64 -8.30 6.48
C ASP A 278 -4.29 -6.95 5.83
N LEU A 279 -5.07 -5.90 6.13
CA LEU A 279 -4.83 -4.55 5.62
C LEU A 279 -4.13 -3.69 6.68
N GLY A 280 -2.89 -3.24 6.38
CA GLY A 280 -2.09 -2.39 7.26
C GLY A 280 -1.55 -3.08 8.52
N GLN A 281 -1.41 -4.41 8.52
CA GLN A 281 -1.07 -5.17 9.74
C GLN A 281 0.41 -5.11 10.11
N LYS A 282 1.30 -4.70 9.18
CA LYS A 282 2.75 -4.61 9.47
C LYS A 282 3.11 -3.29 10.15
N SER A 283 2.49 -2.18 9.73
CA SER A 283 2.78 -0.85 10.26
C SER A 283 1.86 -0.44 11.40
N ASP A 284 0.62 -0.94 11.43
CA ASP A 284 -0.41 -0.53 12.40
C ASP A 284 -1.31 -1.70 12.85
N ALA A 285 -0.69 -2.79 13.35
CA ALA A 285 -1.40 -3.97 13.86
C ALA A 285 -2.35 -3.68 15.02
N SER A 286 -2.08 -2.63 15.79
CA SER A 286 -2.89 -2.23 16.94
C SER A 286 -4.06 -1.31 16.58
N ALA A 287 -4.18 -0.89 15.32
CA ALA A 287 -5.10 0.16 14.88
C ALA A 287 -4.95 1.47 15.68
N ALA A 288 -3.69 1.84 15.98
CA ALA A 288 -3.40 3.03 16.74
C ALA A 288 -3.52 4.31 15.88
N TYR A 289 -3.25 4.19 14.59
CA TYR A 289 -3.27 5.32 13.64
C TYR A 289 -4.47 5.27 12.71
N VAL A 290 -4.75 4.12 12.10
CA VAL A 290 -5.89 3.93 11.19
C VAL A 290 -6.97 3.11 11.90
N SER A 291 -8.21 3.57 11.85
CA SER A 291 -9.35 2.86 12.45
C SER A 291 -9.39 1.38 12.03
N GLU A 292 -9.81 0.51 12.93
CA GLU A 292 -10.00 -0.91 12.63
C GLU A 292 -11.19 -1.11 11.69
N ALA A 293 -12.28 -0.42 11.98
CA ALA A 293 -13.48 -0.40 11.14
C ALA A 293 -13.33 0.62 10.01
N VAL A 294 -13.79 0.22 8.83
CA VAL A 294 -13.92 1.04 7.62
C VAL A 294 -15.37 0.92 7.18
N ASP A 295 -16.07 2.04 7.17
CA ASP A 295 -17.44 2.09 6.73
C ASP A 295 -17.51 2.18 5.20
N ILE A 296 -18.42 1.42 4.60
CA ILE A 296 -18.63 1.36 3.15
C ILE A 296 -20.05 1.82 2.85
N ASP A 297 -20.17 2.87 2.05
CA ASP A 297 -21.42 3.37 1.53
C ASP A 297 -21.49 3.11 0.03
N VAL A 298 -22.57 2.49 -0.40
CA VAL A 298 -22.78 2.10 -1.80
C VAL A 298 -24.06 2.72 -2.31
N ARG A 299 -23.97 3.35 -3.47
CA ARG A 299 -25.10 3.82 -4.22
C ARG A 299 -25.03 3.25 -5.63
N VAL A 300 -26.06 2.55 -6.06
CA VAL A 300 -26.16 2.00 -7.42
C VAL A 300 -27.46 2.45 -8.05
N THR A 301 -27.35 3.06 -9.22
CA THR A 301 -28.50 3.36 -10.09
C THR A 301 -28.50 2.33 -11.20
N ALA A 302 -29.60 1.58 -11.34
CA ALA A 302 -29.71 0.53 -12.35
C ALA A 302 -31.12 0.49 -12.94
N SER A 303 -31.23 -0.06 -14.13
CA SER A 303 -32.51 -0.34 -14.81
C SER A 303 -32.60 -1.81 -15.22
N PRO A 304 -33.80 -2.41 -15.27
CA PRO A 304 -33.97 -3.76 -15.78
C PRO A 304 -33.35 -3.89 -17.18
N ASP A 305 -32.57 -4.93 -17.36
CA ASP A 305 -32.02 -5.27 -18.68
C ASP A 305 -33.17 -5.79 -19.56
N SER A 306 -33.27 -5.32 -20.80
CA SER A 306 -34.42 -5.51 -21.69
C SER A 306 -34.29 -6.72 -22.63
#